data_a3537cf22680246d7a390eca387df114
#
_entry.id   a3537cf22680246d7a390eca387df114
#
_cell.length_a   1.000
_cell.length_b   1.000
_cell.length_c   1.000
_cell.angle_alpha   90.00
_cell.angle_beta   90.00
_cell.angle_gamma   90.00
#
_symmetry.space_group_name_H-M   'P 1'
#
loop_
_entity.id
_entity.type
_entity.pdbx_description
1 polymer ?
#
loop_
_entity_poly.entity_id
_entity_poly.type
_entity_poly.pdbx_seq_one_letter_code
_entity_poly.pdbx_strand_id
1 'polypeptide(L)'
;MPTAEMIQRLGIDPGRRSLLTDEYARTAFADSLSRGPEMIVQYSGGADSTVAAVLGALAFERVHLLTFHHPFIRASDQSQVNAQKLAGLFGDDVIVHRRIDATQALNALLFGDYLGDLRRFGTAPIGWPCLACKMSFDAGTLSYAAEHGIKVVADGSDLRVSYQLSQGDPEMLAVREDWYRSHGVSFVHPVADIEDTVTELLLFGLESERQFILYPQQGHCIGNDMLGTAYKRFYYIPRHGMDHLRKQAVRWAHSKTGVCDALFRCGTAQQQGGREAADSATAAASQS
;
A
#
# COMPACT_ATOMS: atom_id res chain seq x y z
N MET A 1 -17.77 10.74 -17.95
CA MET A 1 -18.66 11.28 -16.90
C MET A 1 -19.84 10.34 -16.75
N PRO A 2 -20.23 9.99 -15.51
CA PRO A 2 -21.43 9.17 -15.27
C PRO A 2 -22.68 9.90 -15.77
N THR A 3 -23.64 9.14 -16.28
CA THR A 3 -24.92 9.74 -16.71
C THR A 3 -25.78 10.11 -15.51
N ALA A 4 -26.66 11.12 -15.65
CA ALA A 4 -27.58 11.52 -14.58
C ALA A 4 -28.48 10.35 -14.13
N GLU A 5 -28.89 9.50 -15.06
CA GLU A 5 -29.68 8.28 -14.79
C GLU A 5 -28.90 7.26 -13.93
N MET A 6 -27.60 7.08 -14.19
CA MET A 6 -26.74 6.20 -13.43
C MET A 6 -26.53 6.71 -11.99
N ILE A 7 -26.29 8.00 -11.82
CA ILE A 7 -26.17 8.66 -10.51
C ILE A 7 -27.46 8.47 -9.69
N GLN A 8 -28.60 8.69 -10.30
CA GLN A 8 -29.91 8.51 -9.65
C GLN A 8 -30.18 7.04 -9.28
N ARG A 9 -29.86 6.09 -10.16
CA ARG A 9 -30.05 4.65 -9.90
C ARG A 9 -29.20 4.14 -8.75
N LEU A 10 -28.01 4.72 -8.54
CA LEU A 10 -27.11 4.40 -7.42
C LEU A 10 -27.46 5.15 -6.14
N GLY A 11 -28.54 5.97 -6.13
CA GLY A 11 -28.94 6.74 -4.96
C GLY A 11 -27.98 7.87 -4.60
N ILE A 12 -27.11 8.27 -5.54
CA ILE A 12 -26.16 9.38 -5.33
C ILE A 12 -26.92 10.70 -5.57
N ASP A 13 -26.72 11.68 -4.69
CA ASP A 13 -27.28 13.02 -4.91
C ASP A 13 -26.80 13.58 -6.26
N PRO A 14 -27.71 13.96 -7.18
CA PRO A 14 -27.34 14.53 -8.47
C PRO A 14 -26.53 15.82 -8.39
N GLY A 15 -26.59 16.53 -7.27
CA GLY A 15 -25.80 17.73 -6.99
C GLY A 15 -24.43 17.46 -6.41
N ARG A 16 -24.16 16.22 -6.00
CA ARG A 16 -22.85 15.83 -5.42
C ARG A 16 -21.75 15.89 -6.46
N ARG A 17 -20.66 16.54 -6.10
CA ARG A 17 -19.42 16.55 -6.89
C ARG A 17 -18.38 15.65 -6.22
N SER A 18 -17.43 15.16 -6.99
CA SER A 18 -16.28 14.42 -6.45
C SER A 18 -15.46 15.29 -5.50
N LEU A 19 -14.97 14.69 -4.42
CA LEU A 19 -13.98 15.29 -3.53
C LEU A 19 -12.57 15.30 -4.16
N LEU A 20 -12.36 14.56 -5.26
CA LEU A 20 -11.05 14.44 -5.91
C LEU A 20 -10.74 15.73 -6.70
N THR A 21 -10.32 16.75 -5.98
CA THR A 21 -9.99 18.08 -6.49
C THR A 21 -8.56 18.47 -6.07
N ASP A 22 -7.97 19.42 -6.78
CA ASP A 22 -6.64 19.98 -6.45
C ASP A 22 -6.60 20.55 -5.02
N GLU A 23 -7.69 21.18 -4.57
CA GLU A 23 -7.80 21.75 -3.22
C GLU A 23 -7.78 20.65 -2.15
N TYR A 24 -8.59 19.60 -2.33
CA TYR A 24 -8.61 18.47 -1.41
C TYR A 24 -7.27 17.75 -1.39
N ALA A 25 -6.67 17.51 -2.58
CA ALA A 25 -5.37 16.87 -2.71
C ALA A 25 -4.28 17.65 -1.97
N ARG A 26 -4.20 18.98 -2.17
CA ARG A 26 -3.23 19.82 -1.48
C ARG A 26 -3.44 19.83 0.05
N THR A 27 -4.68 19.76 0.51
CA THR A 27 -4.98 19.66 1.93
C THR A 27 -4.55 18.31 2.50
N ALA A 28 -4.86 17.21 1.81
CA ALA A 28 -4.50 15.85 2.23
C ALA A 28 -2.98 15.64 2.33
N PHE A 29 -2.20 16.36 1.53
CA PHE A 29 -0.73 16.26 1.50
C PHE A 29 -0.01 17.50 2.05
N ALA A 30 -0.69 18.40 2.75
CA ALA A 30 -0.14 19.71 3.14
C ALA A 30 1.24 19.63 3.80
N ASP A 31 1.44 18.73 4.75
CA ASP A 31 2.70 18.54 5.49
C ASP A 31 3.80 17.84 4.67
N SER A 32 3.44 17.33 3.49
CA SER A 32 4.32 16.51 2.65
C SER A 32 4.75 17.17 1.35
N LEU A 33 4.02 18.19 0.87
CA LEU A 33 4.30 18.87 -0.41
C LEU A 33 5.70 19.48 -0.49
N SER A 34 6.25 19.95 0.63
CA SER A 34 7.60 20.53 0.67
C SER A 34 8.74 19.50 0.61
N ARG A 35 8.42 18.19 0.64
CA ARG A 35 9.43 17.12 0.70
C ARG A 35 9.95 16.68 -0.67
N GLY A 36 9.31 17.11 -1.74
CA GLY A 36 9.75 16.83 -3.12
C GLY A 36 8.59 16.78 -4.12
N PRO A 37 8.92 16.76 -5.42
CA PRO A 37 7.93 16.76 -6.50
C PRO A 37 7.33 15.38 -6.78
N GLU A 38 7.87 14.32 -6.20
CA GLU A 38 7.49 12.94 -6.49
C GLU A 38 6.99 12.24 -5.24
N MET A 39 6.04 11.31 -5.41
CA MET A 39 5.55 10.47 -4.34
C MET A 39 5.37 9.01 -4.78
N ILE A 40 5.26 8.13 -3.80
CA ILE A 40 4.94 6.72 -3.99
C ILE A 40 3.53 6.46 -3.45
N VAL A 41 2.76 5.62 -4.15
CA VAL A 41 1.53 5.02 -3.65
C VAL A 41 1.71 3.50 -3.59
N GLN A 42 1.47 2.88 -2.43
CA GLN A 42 1.30 1.43 -2.33
C GLN A 42 -0.01 1.05 -3.02
N TYR A 43 0.10 0.55 -4.24
CA TYR A 43 -1.01 0.45 -5.17
C TYR A 43 -1.48 -0.98 -5.36
N SER A 44 -2.68 -1.28 -4.91
CA SER A 44 -3.31 -2.60 -5.10
C SER A 44 -4.19 -2.68 -6.36
N GLY A 45 -4.52 -1.54 -6.96
CA GLY A 45 -5.54 -1.42 -8.01
C GLY A 45 -6.98 -1.40 -7.50
N GLY A 46 -7.19 -1.47 -6.18
CA GLY A 46 -8.50 -1.28 -5.54
C GLY A 46 -8.90 0.19 -5.44
N ALA A 47 -10.16 0.45 -5.08
CA ALA A 47 -10.73 1.80 -5.06
C ALA A 47 -9.90 2.76 -4.18
N ASP A 48 -9.61 2.37 -2.93
CA ASP A 48 -8.91 3.24 -1.98
C ASP A 48 -7.51 3.64 -2.48
N SER A 49 -6.72 2.67 -2.96
CA SER A 49 -5.40 2.96 -3.51
C SER A 49 -5.47 3.75 -4.82
N THR A 50 -6.55 3.60 -5.58
CA THR A 50 -6.76 4.38 -6.82
C THR A 50 -7.15 5.82 -6.48
N VAL A 51 -7.98 6.06 -5.46
CA VAL A 51 -8.25 7.42 -4.96
C VAL A 51 -6.97 8.07 -4.44
N ALA A 52 -6.15 7.35 -3.67
CA ALA A 52 -4.85 7.85 -3.21
C ALA A 52 -3.93 8.23 -4.40
N ALA A 53 -3.95 7.44 -5.48
CA ALA A 53 -3.17 7.72 -6.70
C ALA A 53 -3.70 8.96 -7.44
N VAL A 54 -5.02 9.13 -7.55
CA VAL A 54 -5.63 10.34 -8.15
C VAL A 54 -5.27 11.59 -7.36
N LEU A 55 -5.43 11.56 -6.03
CA LEU A 55 -5.06 12.68 -5.16
C LEU A 55 -3.56 12.99 -5.27
N GLY A 56 -2.72 11.95 -5.37
CA GLY A 56 -1.30 12.12 -5.62
C GLY A 56 -1.01 12.83 -6.95
N ALA A 57 -1.65 12.41 -8.03
CA ALA A 57 -1.47 12.99 -9.36
C ALA A 57 -1.99 14.44 -9.47
N LEU A 58 -2.92 14.85 -8.61
CA LEU A 58 -3.38 16.23 -8.50
C LEU A 58 -2.43 17.11 -7.66
N ALA A 59 -1.58 16.53 -6.81
CA ALA A 59 -0.74 17.26 -5.86
C ALA A 59 0.77 17.24 -6.19
N PHE A 60 1.24 16.21 -6.91
CA PHE A 60 2.66 15.98 -7.22
C PHE A 60 2.90 15.91 -8.73
N GLU A 61 4.13 16.20 -9.14
CA GLU A 61 4.53 16.13 -10.56
C GLU A 61 4.62 14.68 -11.06
N ARG A 62 4.94 13.73 -10.17
CA ARG A 62 5.04 12.31 -10.51
C ARG A 62 4.61 11.40 -9.37
N VAL A 63 3.85 10.36 -9.71
CA VAL A 63 3.34 9.36 -8.78
C VAL A 63 3.81 7.96 -9.20
N HIS A 64 4.58 7.33 -8.31
CA HIS A 64 5.06 5.96 -8.48
C HIS A 64 4.08 4.99 -7.84
N LEU A 65 3.35 4.25 -8.67
CA LEU A 65 2.40 3.23 -8.22
C LEU A 65 3.14 1.90 -8.03
N LEU A 66 3.33 1.47 -6.78
CA LEU A 66 4.02 0.22 -6.48
C LEU A 66 3.00 -0.88 -6.17
N THR A 67 2.90 -1.87 -7.05
CA THR A 67 2.09 -3.07 -6.86
C THR A 67 2.98 -4.23 -6.41
N PHE A 68 2.69 -4.76 -5.24
CA PHE A 68 3.46 -5.87 -4.66
C PHE A 68 2.81 -7.21 -4.99
N HIS A 69 3.65 -8.21 -5.24
CA HIS A 69 3.22 -9.58 -5.43
C HIS A 69 4.07 -10.56 -4.59
N HIS A 70 3.47 -11.67 -4.21
CA HIS A 70 4.09 -12.82 -3.55
C HIS A 70 3.17 -14.05 -3.73
N PRO A 71 3.63 -15.29 -3.44
CA PRO A 71 2.87 -16.51 -3.74
C PRO A 71 1.46 -16.61 -3.13
N PHE A 72 1.18 -15.88 -2.04
CA PHE A 72 -0.14 -15.88 -1.39
C PHE A 72 -1.12 -14.86 -1.99
N ILE A 73 -0.67 -13.96 -2.86
CA ILE A 73 -1.53 -13.04 -3.63
C ILE A 73 -1.64 -13.60 -5.05
N ARG A 74 -2.85 -13.99 -5.43
CA ARG A 74 -3.14 -14.20 -6.86
C ARG A 74 -3.13 -12.83 -7.52
N ALA A 75 -2.08 -12.58 -8.31
CA ALA A 75 -1.97 -11.36 -9.09
C ALA A 75 -3.18 -11.29 -10.03
N SER A 76 -4.03 -10.29 -9.84
CA SER A 76 -4.91 -9.86 -10.90
C SER A 76 -4.12 -8.84 -11.74
N ASP A 77 -4.23 -8.90 -13.07
CA ASP A 77 -3.70 -7.84 -13.94
C ASP A 77 -4.47 -6.52 -13.78
N GLN A 78 -5.44 -6.50 -12.86
CA GLN A 78 -6.32 -5.37 -12.62
C GLN A 78 -5.56 -4.12 -12.15
N SER A 79 -4.53 -4.28 -11.31
CA SER A 79 -3.68 -3.16 -10.91
C SER A 79 -2.98 -2.52 -12.11
N GLN A 80 -2.51 -3.32 -13.07
CA GLN A 80 -1.91 -2.82 -14.29
C GLN A 80 -2.93 -2.11 -15.19
N VAL A 81 -4.12 -2.72 -15.37
CA VAL A 81 -5.22 -2.11 -16.16
C VAL A 81 -5.63 -0.76 -15.57
N ASN A 82 -5.80 -0.68 -14.25
CA ASN A 82 -6.19 0.56 -13.60
C ASN A 82 -5.06 1.59 -13.61
N ALA A 83 -3.80 1.18 -13.47
CA ALA A 83 -2.64 2.08 -13.63
C ALA A 83 -2.56 2.66 -15.05
N GLN A 84 -2.85 1.85 -16.10
CA GLN A 84 -2.92 2.33 -17.48
C GLN A 84 -4.04 3.35 -17.70
N LYS A 85 -5.20 3.17 -17.06
CA LYS A 85 -6.28 4.18 -17.10
C LYS A 85 -5.84 5.50 -16.46
N LEU A 86 -5.14 5.44 -15.33
CA LEU A 86 -4.59 6.62 -14.67
C LEU A 86 -3.54 7.32 -15.56
N ALA A 87 -2.64 6.55 -16.17
CA ALA A 87 -1.67 7.09 -17.11
C ALA A 87 -2.31 7.72 -18.35
N GLY A 88 -3.39 7.12 -18.88
CA GLY A 88 -4.19 7.71 -19.94
C GLY A 88 -4.90 9.02 -19.57
N LEU A 89 -5.16 9.24 -18.28
CA LEU A 89 -5.83 10.46 -17.79
C LEU A 89 -4.83 11.56 -17.43
N PHE A 90 -3.74 11.23 -16.74
CA PHE A 90 -2.78 12.19 -16.20
C PHE A 90 -1.48 12.30 -17.02
N GLY A 91 -1.19 11.34 -17.89
CA GLY A 91 0.04 11.22 -18.66
C GLY A 91 0.98 10.13 -18.15
N ASP A 92 1.73 9.50 -19.06
CA ASP A 92 2.73 8.47 -18.73
C ASP A 92 3.96 9.05 -18.01
N ASP A 93 4.19 10.34 -18.10
CA ASP A 93 5.23 11.07 -17.38
C ASP A 93 4.85 11.38 -15.93
N VAL A 94 3.55 11.42 -15.63
CA VAL A 94 3.01 11.62 -14.26
C VAL A 94 2.85 10.29 -13.55
N ILE A 95 2.32 9.26 -14.21
CA ILE A 95 2.01 7.96 -13.60
C ILE A 95 3.05 6.91 -13.98
N VAL A 96 3.83 6.46 -13.01
CA VAL A 96 4.85 5.40 -13.18
C VAL A 96 4.44 4.16 -12.41
N HIS A 97 4.06 3.10 -13.11
CA HIS A 97 3.67 1.84 -12.47
C HIS A 97 4.83 0.84 -12.42
N ARG A 98 5.05 0.24 -11.23
CA ARG A 98 6.07 -0.81 -11.02
C ARG A 98 5.46 -1.98 -10.24
N ARG A 99 5.87 -3.20 -10.61
CA ARG A 99 5.55 -4.43 -9.86
C ARG A 99 6.79 -4.88 -9.12
N ILE A 100 6.64 -5.15 -7.82
CA ILE A 100 7.72 -5.51 -6.91
C ILE A 100 7.43 -6.87 -6.30
N ASP A 101 8.41 -7.78 -6.36
CA ASP A 101 8.34 -9.06 -5.67
C ASP A 101 8.70 -8.91 -4.20
N ALA A 102 7.71 -9.14 -3.33
CA ALA A 102 7.86 -9.08 -1.89
C ALA A 102 8.07 -10.48 -1.24
N THR A 103 8.27 -11.54 -2.05
CA THR A 103 8.36 -12.93 -1.56
C THR A 103 9.46 -13.12 -0.53
N GLN A 104 10.65 -12.60 -0.79
CA GLN A 104 11.79 -12.74 0.13
C GLN A 104 11.53 -12.01 1.45
N ALA A 105 11.02 -10.78 1.40
CA ALA A 105 10.70 -9.99 2.59
C ALA A 105 9.60 -10.66 3.41
N LEU A 106 8.54 -11.13 2.77
CA LEU A 106 7.47 -11.85 3.43
C LEU A 106 7.96 -13.13 4.13
N ASN A 107 8.77 -13.93 3.45
CA ASN A 107 9.33 -15.15 4.01
C ASN A 107 10.23 -14.86 5.22
N ALA A 108 11.07 -13.83 5.17
CA ALA A 108 11.90 -13.43 6.30
C ALA A 108 11.06 -13.00 7.51
N LEU A 109 9.97 -12.28 7.29
CA LEU A 109 9.08 -11.84 8.36
C LEU A 109 8.26 -12.98 8.96
N LEU A 110 7.73 -13.89 8.15
CA LEU A 110 6.87 -14.98 8.61
C LEU A 110 7.66 -16.15 9.18
N PHE A 111 8.77 -16.52 8.55
CA PHE A 111 9.45 -17.77 8.82
C PHE A 111 10.87 -17.61 9.38
N GLY A 112 11.45 -16.40 9.29
CA GLY A 112 12.83 -16.16 9.73
C GLY A 112 13.09 -16.49 11.22
N ASP A 113 12.11 -16.24 12.10
CA ASP A 113 12.16 -16.59 13.53
C ASP A 113 10.78 -17.06 14.04
N TYR A 114 10.09 -17.91 13.29
CA TYR A 114 8.72 -18.33 13.61
C TYR A 114 8.60 -18.99 14.98
N LEU A 115 9.54 -19.85 15.36
CA LEU A 115 9.55 -20.50 16.68
C LEU A 115 9.84 -19.51 17.82
N GLY A 116 10.68 -18.53 17.58
CA GLY A 116 10.91 -17.42 18.52
C GLY A 116 9.66 -16.56 18.70
N ASP A 117 8.95 -16.28 17.62
CA ASP A 117 7.70 -15.56 17.66
C ASP A 117 6.62 -16.34 18.44
N LEU A 118 6.47 -17.64 18.22
CA LEU A 118 5.54 -18.48 19.01
C LEU A 118 5.92 -18.50 20.49
N ARG A 119 7.19 -18.51 20.86
CA ARG A 119 7.62 -18.45 22.26
C ARG A 119 7.32 -17.10 22.91
N ARG A 120 7.46 -15.99 22.16
CA ARG A 120 7.28 -14.62 22.69
C ARG A 120 5.83 -14.19 22.73
N PHE A 121 5.04 -14.59 21.74
CA PHE A 121 3.68 -14.09 21.51
C PHE A 121 2.61 -15.17 21.58
N GLY A 122 2.98 -16.39 21.98
CA GLY A 122 2.07 -17.54 22.00
C GLY A 122 1.58 -17.86 20.58
N THR A 123 0.30 -18.19 20.46
CA THR A 123 -0.29 -18.54 19.15
C THR A 123 -0.79 -17.35 18.33
N ALA A 124 -0.62 -16.12 18.83
CA ALA A 124 -1.04 -14.91 18.13
C ALA A 124 -0.45 -14.77 16.70
N PRO A 125 0.84 -15.12 16.43
CA PRO A 125 1.45 -15.05 15.11
C PRO A 125 0.71 -15.82 14.01
N ILE A 126 -0.05 -16.86 14.36
CA ILE A 126 -0.88 -17.60 13.41
C ILE A 126 -1.91 -16.68 12.73
N GLY A 127 -2.34 -15.63 13.41
CA GLY A 127 -3.29 -14.64 12.91
C GLY A 127 -2.67 -13.47 12.14
N TRP A 128 -1.33 -13.40 11.94
CA TRP A 128 -0.66 -12.22 11.40
C TRP A 128 -0.08 -12.30 9.97
N PRO A 129 -0.45 -13.23 9.09
CA PRO A 129 0.09 -13.24 7.71
C PRO A 129 -0.13 -11.92 6.97
N CYS A 130 -1.30 -11.27 7.18
CA CYS A 130 -1.58 -9.97 6.56
C CYS A 130 -0.72 -8.84 7.11
N LEU A 131 -0.37 -8.87 8.38
CA LEU A 131 0.53 -7.90 8.99
C LEU A 131 1.95 -8.05 8.43
N ALA A 132 2.46 -9.28 8.36
CA ALA A 132 3.75 -9.57 7.74
C ALA A 132 3.77 -9.17 6.25
N CYS A 133 2.67 -9.44 5.53
CA CYS A 133 2.50 -9.03 4.14
C CYS A 133 2.61 -7.49 4.01
N LYS A 134 1.90 -6.73 4.84
CA LYS A 134 1.93 -5.27 4.79
C LYS A 134 3.32 -4.73 5.13
N MET A 135 3.98 -5.25 6.16
CA MET A 135 5.35 -4.87 6.51
C MET A 135 6.38 -5.24 5.42
N SER A 136 6.16 -6.34 4.68
CA SER A 136 7.01 -6.68 3.54
C SER A 136 6.88 -5.67 2.39
N PHE A 137 5.68 -5.12 2.19
CA PHE A 137 5.45 -4.04 1.23
C PHE A 137 6.11 -2.75 1.68
N ASP A 138 6.03 -2.43 2.97
CA ASP A 138 6.71 -1.25 3.54
C ASP A 138 8.23 -1.32 3.34
N ALA A 139 8.85 -2.48 3.57
CA ALA A 139 10.28 -2.69 3.33
C ALA A 139 10.64 -2.47 1.85
N GLY A 140 9.87 -3.05 0.91
CA GLY A 140 10.05 -2.84 -0.52
C GLY A 140 9.82 -1.40 -0.95
N THR A 141 8.83 -0.73 -0.36
CA THR A 141 8.54 0.70 -0.61
C THR A 141 9.69 1.59 -0.16
N LEU A 142 10.25 1.36 1.04
CA LEU A 142 11.39 2.12 1.55
C LEU A 142 12.64 1.91 0.70
N SER A 143 12.90 0.67 0.23
CA SER A 143 14.01 0.39 -0.70
C SER A 143 13.87 1.20 -1.99
N TYR A 144 12.68 1.19 -2.58
CA TYR A 144 12.38 1.95 -3.77
C TYR A 144 12.48 3.46 -3.53
N ALA A 145 11.95 3.96 -2.41
CA ALA A 145 12.02 5.36 -2.02
C ALA A 145 13.48 5.86 -1.88
N ALA A 146 14.34 5.05 -1.25
CA ALA A 146 15.76 5.38 -1.12
C ALA A 146 16.50 5.40 -2.45
N GLU A 147 16.20 4.43 -3.33
CA GLU A 147 16.79 4.35 -4.67
C GLU A 147 16.48 5.58 -5.52
N HIS A 148 15.24 6.09 -5.43
CA HIS A 148 14.75 7.19 -6.25
C HIS A 148 14.80 8.57 -5.55
N GLY A 149 15.22 8.59 -4.28
CA GLY A 149 15.27 9.84 -3.49
C GLY A 149 13.89 10.38 -3.08
N ILE A 150 12.83 9.56 -3.17
CA ILE A 150 11.46 9.96 -2.90
C ILE A 150 11.22 9.99 -1.39
N LYS A 151 10.55 11.05 -0.89
CA LYS A 151 10.36 11.30 0.54
C LYS A 151 8.90 11.25 0.99
N VAL A 152 7.96 10.97 0.09
CA VAL A 152 6.53 10.91 0.38
C VAL A 152 5.99 9.56 -0.10
N VAL A 153 5.31 8.86 0.81
CA VAL A 153 4.64 7.58 0.54
C VAL A 153 3.21 7.69 1.01
N ALA A 154 2.28 7.16 0.24
CA ALA A 154 0.88 7.02 0.63
C ALA A 154 0.40 5.58 0.46
N ASP A 155 -0.66 5.24 1.17
CA ASP A 155 -1.42 4.02 0.91
C ASP A 155 -2.94 4.30 0.95
N GLY A 156 -3.73 3.28 0.60
CA GLY A 156 -5.18 3.31 0.67
C GLY A 156 -5.72 2.79 2.02
N SER A 157 -5.06 3.07 3.13
CA SER A 157 -5.54 2.65 4.45
C SER A 157 -6.81 3.40 4.84
N ASP A 158 -7.83 2.65 5.25
CA ASP A 158 -9.14 3.15 5.67
C ASP A 158 -9.32 2.91 7.18
N LEU A 159 -9.41 3.99 7.95
CA LEU A 159 -9.58 3.94 9.41
C LEU A 159 -10.90 3.32 9.86
N ARG A 160 -11.90 3.25 8.98
CA ARG A 160 -13.20 2.62 9.27
C ARG A 160 -13.12 1.10 9.41
N VAL A 161 -12.09 0.47 8.83
CA VAL A 161 -11.82 -0.96 8.97
C VAL A 161 -10.84 -1.27 10.09
N SER A 162 -10.95 -0.57 11.22
CA SER A 162 -10.07 -0.68 12.40
C SER A 162 -9.97 -2.11 12.98
N TYR A 163 -10.93 -2.99 12.68
CA TYR A 163 -10.84 -4.41 13.02
C TYR A 163 -9.80 -5.18 12.17
N GLN A 164 -9.35 -4.62 11.07
CA GLN A 164 -8.27 -5.15 10.25
C GLN A 164 -6.94 -4.55 10.70
N LEU A 165 -6.26 -5.22 11.64
CA LEU A 165 -5.01 -4.76 12.26
C LEU A 165 -3.94 -4.28 11.25
N SER A 166 -3.93 -4.82 10.05
CA SER A 166 -2.94 -4.46 9.02
C SER A 166 -3.29 -3.24 8.17
N GLN A 167 -4.54 -2.75 8.22
CA GLN A 167 -5.03 -1.74 7.26
C GLN A 167 -5.62 -0.48 7.91
N GLY A 168 -6.32 -0.60 9.02
CA GLY A 168 -7.05 0.52 9.60
C GLY A 168 -6.87 0.67 11.11
N ASP A 169 -6.08 -0.18 11.76
CA ASP A 169 -5.83 -0.06 13.20
C ASP A 169 -4.88 1.12 13.47
N PRO A 170 -5.30 2.14 14.26
CA PRO A 170 -4.50 3.35 14.47
C PRO A 170 -3.14 3.10 15.13
N GLU A 171 -3.05 2.14 16.07
CA GLU A 171 -1.77 1.83 16.73
C GLU A 171 -0.81 1.17 15.74
N MET A 172 -1.32 0.33 14.83
CA MET A 172 -0.50 -0.28 13.79
C MET A 172 -0.07 0.72 12.72
N LEU A 173 -0.94 1.66 12.35
CA LEU A 173 -0.56 2.74 11.45
C LEU A 173 0.53 3.60 12.06
N ALA A 174 0.43 3.96 13.34
CA ALA A 174 1.45 4.72 14.05
C ALA A 174 2.82 4.01 14.05
N VAL A 175 2.86 2.69 14.25
CA VAL A 175 4.12 1.91 14.15
C VAL A 175 4.75 2.04 12.77
N ARG A 176 3.94 1.95 11.70
CA ARG A 176 4.41 2.10 10.32
C ARG A 176 4.88 3.52 10.03
N GLU A 177 4.11 4.52 10.43
CA GLU A 177 4.48 5.94 10.29
C GLU A 177 5.80 6.27 10.99
N ASP A 178 5.99 5.80 12.23
CA ASP A 178 7.23 5.99 12.99
C ASP A 178 8.41 5.31 12.29
N TRP A 179 8.19 4.13 11.73
CA TRP A 179 9.23 3.44 10.98
C TRP A 179 9.60 4.19 9.70
N TYR A 180 8.63 4.63 8.88
CA TYR A 180 8.91 5.48 7.71
C TYR A 180 9.62 6.78 8.10
N ARG A 181 9.18 7.43 9.16
CA ARG A 181 9.77 8.67 9.69
C ARG A 181 11.22 8.46 10.12
N SER A 182 11.57 7.31 10.69
CA SER A 182 12.96 6.98 11.06
C SER A 182 13.90 6.90 9.85
N HIS A 183 13.36 6.70 8.65
CA HIS A 183 14.06 6.72 7.36
C HIS A 183 13.94 8.07 6.62
N GLY A 184 13.40 9.08 7.27
CA GLY A 184 13.22 10.41 6.67
C GLY A 184 12.14 10.49 5.61
N VAL A 185 11.21 9.53 5.59
CA VAL A 185 10.08 9.43 4.66
C VAL A 185 8.79 9.80 5.38
N SER A 186 7.93 10.63 4.77
CA SER A 186 6.58 10.90 5.22
C SER A 186 5.65 9.80 4.71
N PHE A 187 4.90 9.18 5.61
CA PHE A 187 3.88 8.21 5.27
C PHE A 187 2.50 8.78 5.59
N VAL A 188 1.61 8.83 4.60
CA VAL A 188 0.32 9.52 4.70
C VAL A 188 -0.83 8.62 4.24
N HIS A 189 -2.02 8.86 4.77
CA HIS A 189 -3.24 8.10 4.51
C HIS A 189 -4.32 9.04 3.94
N PRO A 190 -4.20 9.46 2.66
CA PRO A 190 -5.04 10.53 2.09
C PRO A 190 -6.51 10.15 1.93
N VAL A 191 -6.85 8.86 2.10
CA VAL A 191 -8.23 8.35 1.97
C VAL A 191 -8.88 8.02 3.30
N ALA A 192 -8.18 8.24 4.42
CA ALA A 192 -8.64 7.85 5.75
C ALA A 192 -10.03 8.40 6.11
N ASP A 193 -10.34 9.61 5.66
CA ASP A 193 -11.59 10.34 5.93
C ASP A 193 -12.61 10.26 4.77
N ILE A 194 -12.33 9.54 3.70
CA ILE A 194 -13.24 9.41 2.55
C ILE A 194 -14.18 8.24 2.78
N GLU A 195 -15.48 8.52 2.96
CA GLU A 195 -16.48 7.50 3.30
C GLU A 195 -16.69 6.46 2.20
N ASP A 196 -16.68 6.87 0.94
CA ASP A 196 -17.00 6.02 -0.21
C ASP A 196 -16.08 6.34 -1.41
N THR A 197 -14.92 5.71 -1.40
CA THR A 197 -13.90 5.86 -2.44
C THR A 197 -14.40 5.42 -3.82
N VAL A 198 -15.30 4.45 -3.88
CA VAL A 198 -15.86 3.96 -5.14
C VAL A 198 -16.76 5.01 -5.77
N THR A 199 -17.66 5.62 -4.99
CA THR A 199 -18.48 6.74 -5.45
C THR A 199 -17.62 7.92 -5.89
N GLU A 200 -16.53 8.23 -5.18
CA GLU A 200 -15.61 9.29 -5.59
C GLU A 200 -14.97 9.02 -6.96
N LEU A 201 -14.50 7.79 -7.22
CA LEU A 201 -13.95 7.41 -8.52
C LEU A 201 -15.00 7.47 -9.65
N LEU A 202 -16.24 7.09 -9.33
CA LEU A 202 -17.35 7.19 -10.26
C LEU A 202 -17.62 8.65 -10.63
N LEU A 203 -17.76 9.53 -9.64
CA LEU A 203 -18.00 10.97 -9.85
C LEU A 203 -16.82 11.65 -10.56
N PHE A 204 -15.60 11.19 -10.33
CA PHE A 204 -14.41 11.65 -11.04
C PHE A 204 -14.35 11.14 -12.49
N GLY A 205 -15.12 10.10 -12.84
CA GLY A 205 -15.23 9.55 -14.19
C GLY A 205 -14.30 8.38 -14.50
N LEU A 206 -13.63 7.81 -13.48
CA LEU A 206 -12.73 6.66 -13.64
C LEU A 206 -13.44 5.31 -13.58
N GLU A 207 -14.55 5.21 -12.85
CA GLU A 207 -15.34 3.99 -12.75
C GLU A 207 -16.59 4.04 -13.62
N SER A 208 -16.95 2.91 -14.18
CA SER A 208 -18.24 2.70 -14.86
C SER A 208 -19.10 1.76 -14.00
N GLU A 209 -20.42 1.86 -14.16
CA GLU A 209 -21.37 1.01 -13.47
C GLU A 209 -21.09 -0.50 -13.62
N ARG A 210 -20.60 -0.90 -14.78
CA ARG A 210 -20.24 -2.30 -15.07
C ARG A 210 -19.04 -2.78 -14.27
N GLN A 211 -18.08 -1.89 -14.00
CA GLN A 211 -16.88 -2.18 -13.20
C GLN A 211 -17.22 -2.23 -11.71
N PHE A 212 -18.16 -1.42 -11.26
CA PHE A 212 -18.65 -1.38 -9.89
C PHE A 212 -19.24 -2.71 -9.40
N ILE A 213 -19.91 -3.47 -10.29
CA ILE A 213 -20.67 -4.67 -9.90
C ILE A 213 -19.92 -5.99 -10.14
N LEU A 214 -18.97 -6.06 -11.08
CA LEU A 214 -18.55 -7.34 -11.66
C LEU A 214 -17.08 -7.74 -11.45
N TYR A 215 -16.19 -6.89 -10.92
CA TYR A 215 -14.79 -7.26 -10.77
C TYR A 215 -14.28 -7.06 -9.35
N PRO A 216 -13.75 -8.12 -8.72
CA PRO A 216 -12.92 -7.94 -7.55
C PRO A 216 -11.72 -7.08 -7.96
N GLN A 217 -11.69 -5.84 -7.48
CA GLN A 217 -10.71 -4.83 -7.86
C GLN A 217 -9.30 -5.12 -7.32
N GLN A 218 -9.17 -6.14 -6.49
CA GLN A 218 -7.92 -6.55 -5.85
C GLN A 218 -7.63 -8.02 -6.11
N GLY A 219 -6.36 -8.37 -6.19
CA GLY A 219 -5.93 -9.75 -6.12
C GLY A 219 -6.41 -10.40 -4.81
N HIS A 220 -6.99 -11.58 -4.90
CA HIS A 220 -7.41 -12.32 -3.71
C HIS A 220 -6.19 -12.85 -2.96
N CYS A 221 -6.10 -12.50 -1.67
CA CYS A 221 -5.10 -13.08 -0.76
C CYS A 221 -5.63 -14.41 -0.19
N ILE A 222 -5.06 -15.53 -0.61
CA ILE A 222 -5.43 -16.86 -0.12
C ILE A 222 -5.18 -17.00 1.39
N GLY A 223 -4.20 -16.27 1.95
CA GLY A 223 -3.84 -16.36 3.36
C GLY A 223 -4.80 -15.66 4.33
N ASN A 224 -5.53 -14.64 3.87
CA ASN A 224 -6.40 -13.85 4.75
C ASN A 224 -7.75 -14.50 5.00
N ASP A 225 -8.33 -15.13 3.99
CA ASP A 225 -9.76 -15.48 4.03
C ASP A 225 -10.06 -16.80 4.75
N MET A 226 -9.12 -17.74 4.83
CA MET A 226 -9.42 -19.06 5.35
C MET A 226 -8.83 -19.39 6.74
N LEU A 227 -7.56 -19.09 6.99
CA LEU A 227 -6.91 -19.52 8.24
C LEU A 227 -6.77 -18.39 9.26
N GLY A 228 -6.26 -17.24 8.86
CA GLY A 228 -5.97 -16.14 9.77
C GLY A 228 -7.23 -15.49 10.33
N THR A 229 -8.26 -15.28 9.51
CA THR A 229 -9.53 -14.68 9.93
C THR A 229 -10.35 -15.67 10.78
N ALA A 230 -10.44 -16.93 10.35
CA ALA A 230 -11.14 -17.98 11.11
C ALA A 230 -10.45 -18.19 12.46
N TYR A 231 -9.13 -18.30 12.50
CA TYR A 231 -8.38 -18.44 13.73
C TYR A 231 -8.61 -17.25 14.68
N LYS A 232 -8.51 -16.02 14.21
CA LYS A 232 -8.78 -14.81 15.02
C LYS A 232 -10.21 -14.83 15.56
N ARG A 233 -11.20 -15.02 14.69
CA ARG A 233 -12.61 -14.86 15.02
C ARG A 233 -13.14 -15.99 15.92
N PHE A 234 -12.75 -17.25 15.66
CA PHE A 234 -13.35 -18.41 16.34
C PHE A 234 -12.48 -18.98 17.46
N TYR A 235 -11.20 -18.66 17.50
CA TYR A 235 -10.31 -19.20 18.51
C TYR A 235 -9.67 -18.13 19.40
N TYR A 236 -8.96 -17.15 18.82
CA TYR A 236 -8.13 -16.23 19.59
C TYR A 236 -8.93 -15.14 20.30
N ILE A 237 -9.76 -14.40 19.58
CA ILE A 237 -10.55 -13.29 20.15
C ILE A 237 -11.51 -13.76 21.25
N PRO A 238 -12.25 -14.88 21.11
CA PRO A 238 -13.10 -15.37 22.20
C PRO A 238 -12.36 -15.73 23.49
N ARG A 239 -11.06 -16.05 23.41
CA ARG A 239 -10.23 -16.44 24.58
C ARG A 239 -9.47 -15.30 25.21
N HIS A 240 -9.00 -14.34 24.39
CA HIS A 240 -8.05 -13.35 24.82
C HIS A 240 -8.54 -11.89 24.62
N GLY A 241 -9.57 -11.69 23.83
CA GLY A 241 -10.09 -10.36 23.46
C GLY A 241 -9.32 -9.68 22.33
N MET A 242 -9.98 -8.72 21.68
CA MET A 242 -9.39 -7.95 20.56
C MET A 242 -8.25 -7.06 21.01
N ASP A 243 -8.36 -6.41 22.17
CA ASP A 243 -7.31 -5.53 22.70
C ASP A 243 -6.02 -6.28 23.00
N HIS A 244 -6.13 -7.54 23.49
CA HIS A 244 -4.95 -8.36 23.68
C HIS A 244 -4.30 -8.70 22.34
N LEU A 245 -5.09 -9.09 21.33
CA LEU A 245 -4.58 -9.36 19.97
C LEU A 245 -3.87 -8.14 19.39
N ARG A 246 -4.47 -6.94 19.50
CA ARG A 246 -3.88 -5.67 19.06
C ARG A 246 -2.53 -5.40 19.73
N LYS A 247 -2.48 -5.45 21.06
CA LYS A 247 -1.24 -5.24 21.82
C LYS A 247 -0.12 -6.21 21.41
N GLN A 248 -0.46 -7.47 21.18
CA GLN A 248 0.53 -8.45 20.71
C GLN A 248 0.99 -8.15 19.27
N ALA A 249 0.07 -7.75 18.38
CA ALA A 249 0.40 -7.40 17.00
C ALA A 249 1.34 -6.19 16.93
N VAL A 250 1.06 -5.14 17.70
CA VAL A 250 1.91 -3.94 17.80
C VAL A 250 3.31 -4.30 18.31
N ARG A 251 3.40 -5.09 19.38
CA ARG A 251 4.70 -5.55 19.92
C ARG A 251 5.47 -6.40 18.91
N TRP A 252 4.78 -7.27 18.18
CA TRP A 252 5.40 -8.07 17.13
C TRP A 252 5.90 -7.18 16.00
N ALA A 253 5.09 -6.24 15.50
CA ALA A 253 5.50 -5.32 14.45
C ALA A 253 6.76 -4.54 14.83
N HIS A 254 6.82 -3.97 16.03
CA HIS A 254 8.04 -3.33 16.56
C HIS A 254 9.24 -4.28 16.59
N SER A 255 9.05 -5.55 16.96
CA SER A 255 10.14 -6.53 16.98
C SER A 255 10.67 -6.87 15.59
N LYS A 256 9.87 -6.62 14.54
CA LYS A 256 10.21 -6.92 13.13
C LYS A 256 10.80 -5.73 12.38
N THR A 257 10.76 -4.51 12.92
CA THR A 257 11.37 -3.35 12.24
C THR A 257 12.86 -3.56 11.96
N GLY A 258 13.61 -4.18 12.87
CA GLY A 258 15.02 -4.54 12.63
C GLY A 258 15.24 -5.54 11.49
N VAL A 259 14.30 -6.49 11.28
CA VAL A 259 14.32 -7.40 10.13
C VAL A 259 14.05 -6.61 8.84
N CYS A 260 13.06 -5.71 8.88
CA CYS A 260 12.74 -4.84 7.75
C CYS A 260 13.90 -3.92 7.39
N ASP A 261 14.62 -3.36 8.39
CA ASP A 261 15.81 -2.54 8.18
C ASP A 261 16.96 -3.31 7.55
N ALA A 262 17.13 -4.59 7.92
CA ALA A 262 18.11 -5.46 7.28
C ALA A 262 17.75 -5.73 5.82
N LEU A 263 16.47 -5.99 5.53
CA LEU A 263 15.97 -6.19 4.16
C LEU A 263 16.13 -4.93 3.32
N PHE A 264 15.83 -3.76 3.88
CA PHE A 264 16.04 -2.46 3.25
C PHE A 264 17.51 -2.26 2.86
N ARG A 265 18.45 -2.48 3.78
CA ARG A 265 19.90 -2.36 3.50
C ARG A 265 20.41 -3.36 2.44
N CYS A 266 19.92 -4.60 2.47
CA CYS A 266 20.29 -5.59 1.45
C CYS A 266 19.80 -5.20 0.07
N GLY A 267 18.57 -4.69 -0.06
CA GLY A 267 18.01 -4.23 -1.33
C GLY A 267 18.82 -3.07 -1.93
N THR A 268 19.15 -2.07 -1.13
CA THR A 268 19.96 -0.92 -1.58
C THR A 268 21.39 -1.32 -1.98
N ALA A 269 22.03 -2.24 -1.28
CA ALA A 269 23.38 -2.71 -1.60
C ALA A 269 23.45 -3.51 -2.92
N GLN A 270 22.46 -4.38 -3.18
CA GLN A 270 22.40 -5.13 -4.44
C GLN A 270 22.18 -4.21 -5.64
N GLN A 271 21.38 -3.16 -5.49
CA GLN A 271 21.10 -2.19 -6.54
C GLN A 271 22.30 -1.29 -6.84
N GLN A 272 23.05 -0.86 -5.81
CA GLN A 272 24.30 -0.11 -5.99
C GLN A 272 25.37 -0.91 -6.73
N GLY A 273 25.60 -2.16 -6.34
CA GLY A 273 26.52 -3.07 -7.03
C GLY A 273 26.13 -3.35 -8.49
N GLY A 274 24.81 -3.41 -8.79
CA GLY A 274 24.30 -3.56 -10.15
C GLY A 274 24.53 -2.30 -11.00
N ARG A 275 24.41 -1.09 -10.45
CA ARG A 275 24.69 0.18 -11.15
C ARG A 275 26.18 0.34 -11.44
N GLU A 276 27.05 0.11 -10.48
CA GLU A 276 28.51 0.16 -10.66
C GLU A 276 29.00 -0.80 -11.75
N ALA A 277 28.41 -2.01 -11.81
CA ALA A 277 28.70 -2.99 -12.85
C ALA A 277 28.20 -2.54 -14.23
N ALA A 278 27.02 -1.91 -14.32
CA ALA A 278 26.46 -1.39 -15.57
C ALA A 278 27.26 -0.17 -16.09
N ASP A 279 27.63 0.74 -15.19
CA ASP A 279 28.42 1.94 -15.54
C ASP A 279 29.83 1.54 -16.00
N SER A 280 30.46 0.55 -15.35
CA SER A 280 31.77 0.04 -15.76
C SER A 280 31.70 -0.70 -17.12
N ALA A 281 30.62 -1.45 -17.41
CA ALA A 281 30.41 -2.08 -18.70
C ALA A 281 30.21 -1.05 -19.82
N THR A 282 29.45 0.02 -19.54
CA THR A 282 29.21 1.12 -20.49
C THR A 282 30.48 1.93 -20.77
N ALA A 283 31.29 2.19 -19.73
CA ALA A 283 32.58 2.86 -19.89
C ALA A 283 33.58 2.02 -20.68
N ALA A 284 33.60 0.71 -20.52
CA ALA A 284 34.44 -0.20 -21.30
C ALA A 284 34.02 -0.27 -22.79
N ALA A 285 32.69 -0.25 -23.06
CA ALA A 285 32.17 -0.25 -24.42
C ALA A 285 32.40 1.08 -25.18
N SER A 286 32.58 2.18 -24.49
CA SER A 286 32.87 3.51 -25.11
C SER A 286 34.35 3.72 -25.45
N GLN A 287 35.25 2.83 -25.02
CA GLN A 287 36.69 2.86 -25.29
C GLN A 287 37.15 1.88 -26.37
N SER A 288 36.24 1.07 -26.89
CA SER A 288 36.46 0.15 -28.03
C SER A 288 35.84 0.72 -29.32
#